data_eac662dcb78ceefc569a38effb28f7e1
#
_entry.id   eac662dcb78ceefc569a38effb28f7e1
#
_cell.length_a   1.000
_cell.length_b   1.000
_cell.length_c   1.000
_cell.angle_alpha   90.00
_cell.angle_beta   90.00
_cell.angle_gamma   90.00
#
_symmetry.space_group_name_H-M   'P 1'
#
loop_
_entity.id
_entity.type
_entity.pdbx_description
1 polymer ?
#
loop_
_entity_poly.entity_id
_entity_poly.type
_entity_poly.pdbx_seq_one_letter_code
_entity_poly.pdbx_strand_id
1 'polypeptide(L)'
;MGKICTDLFMDAAFDYLQANAPSMVVLSASAYDSSAAVASATLASATTASADYTKANGDTNGRKVTIASHSGTAITASGSATHIALLNTNGSALYQTTCTEQALTSGTVDIPAWDIEIADVT
;
A
#
# COMPACT_ATOMS: atom_id res chain seq x y z
N MET A 1 14.96 -30.80 10.08
CA MET A 1 14.32 -30.47 8.81
C MET A 1 13.94 -28.99 8.79
N GLY A 2 14.37 -28.26 7.78
CA GLY A 2 14.06 -26.86 7.65
C GLY A 2 12.68 -26.62 7.05
N LYS A 3 12.19 -25.39 7.21
CA LYS A 3 10.97 -24.92 6.55
C LYS A 3 11.35 -24.33 5.20
N ILE A 4 10.47 -24.47 4.22
CA ILE A 4 10.67 -23.94 2.87
C ILE A 4 9.44 -23.16 2.49
N CYS A 5 9.65 -21.95 1.96
CA CYS A 5 8.61 -21.15 1.34
C CYS A 5 9.15 -20.67 -0.01
N THR A 6 8.55 -21.15 -1.11
CA THR A 6 9.04 -20.82 -2.46
C THR A 6 8.65 -19.40 -2.84
N ASP A 7 9.40 -18.81 -3.77
CA ASP A 7 9.09 -17.51 -4.34
C ASP A 7 7.68 -17.49 -4.93
N LEU A 8 7.28 -18.56 -5.59
CA LEU A 8 5.93 -18.65 -6.16
C LEU A 8 4.85 -18.53 -5.10
N PHE A 9 5.05 -19.15 -3.94
CA PHE A 9 4.09 -19.10 -2.84
C PHE A 9 4.03 -17.69 -2.24
N MET A 10 5.18 -17.07 -2.03
CA MET A 10 5.24 -15.70 -1.50
C MET A 10 4.66 -14.68 -2.50
N ASP A 11 4.95 -14.86 -3.79
CA ASP A 11 4.45 -13.99 -4.85
C ASP A 11 2.93 -14.08 -5.01
N ALA A 12 2.29 -15.16 -4.55
CA ALA A 12 0.84 -15.30 -4.65
C ALA A 12 0.10 -14.17 -3.93
N ALA A 13 0.62 -13.70 -2.78
CA ALA A 13 0.06 -12.56 -2.08
C ALA A 13 0.21 -11.27 -2.90
N PHE A 14 1.36 -11.08 -3.53
CA PHE A 14 1.64 -9.93 -4.38
C PHE A 14 0.83 -9.96 -5.67
N ASP A 15 0.62 -11.15 -6.24
CA ASP A 15 -0.26 -11.32 -7.41
C ASP A 15 -1.69 -10.94 -7.08
N TYR A 16 -2.17 -11.31 -5.90
CA TYR A 16 -3.50 -10.92 -5.45
C TYR A 16 -3.61 -9.39 -5.32
N LEU A 17 -2.61 -8.76 -4.72
CA LEU A 17 -2.55 -7.30 -4.59
C LEU A 17 -2.58 -6.64 -5.96
N GLN A 18 -1.75 -7.10 -6.88
CA GLN A 18 -1.66 -6.57 -8.24
C GLN A 18 -2.98 -6.65 -8.99
N ALA A 19 -3.76 -7.71 -8.76
CA ALA A 19 -5.03 -7.93 -9.42
C ALA A 19 -6.21 -7.22 -8.73
N ASN A 20 -6.12 -6.97 -7.42
CA ASN A 20 -7.28 -6.59 -6.62
C ASN A 20 -7.12 -5.29 -5.84
N ALA A 21 -6.01 -4.57 -5.98
CA ALA A 21 -5.78 -3.31 -5.29
C ALA A 21 -5.75 -2.15 -6.29
N PRO A 22 -6.92 -1.63 -6.69
CA PRO A 22 -7.00 -0.57 -7.70
C PRO A 22 -6.75 0.84 -7.16
N SER A 23 -6.55 1.00 -5.86
CA SER A 23 -6.30 2.33 -5.29
C SER A 23 -5.38 2.28 -4.10
N MET A 24 -4.66 3.38 -3.91
CA MET A 24 -3.77 3.63 -2.80
C MET A 24 -4.20 4.94 -2.14
N VAL A 25 -4.34 4.92 -0.81
CA VAL A 25 -4.82 6.09 -0.07
C VAL A 25 -3.84 6.49 1.02
N VAL A 26 -3.83 7.78 1.30
CA VAL A 26 -3.10 8.35 2.44
C VAL A 26 -4.14 8.62 3.53
N LEU A 27 -3.87 8.14 4.74
CA LEU A 27 -4.81 8.15 5.84
C LEU A 27 -4.30 8.99 7.01
N SER A 28 -5.23 9.60 7.73
CA SER A 28 -4.94 10.35 8.96
C SER A 28 -4.89 9.44 10.20
N ALA A 29 -5.34 8.20 10.08
CA ALA A 29 -5.39 7.24 11.18
C ALA A 29 -5.45 5.82 10.63
N SER A 30 -5.17 4.84 11.48
CA SER A 30 -5.36 3.44 11.14
C SER A 30 -6.84 3.18 10.82
N ALA A 31 -7.11 2.55 9.68
CA ALA A 31 -8.48 2.29 9.24
C ALA A 31 -8.50 1.08 8.30
N TYR A 32 -8.95 -0.06 8.77
CA TYR A 32 -8.92 -1.28 7.98
C TYR A 32 -10.18 -2.15 8.09
N ASP A 33 -11.03 -1.88 9.07
CA ASP A 33 -12.17 -2.76 9.36
C ASP A 33 -13.30 -2.64 8.36
N SER A 34 -13.43 -1.47 7.71
CA SER A 34 -14.52 -1.24 6.79
C SER A 34 -14.17 -0.15 5.80
N SER A 35 -14.87 -0.13 4.67
CA SER A 35 -14.71 0.93 3.69
C SER A 35 -15.14 2.30 4.25
N ALA A 36 -16.10 2.32 5.16
CA ALA A 36 -16.54 3.56 5.79
C ALA A 36 -15.43 4.17 6.67
N ALA A 37 -14.74 3.34 7.46
CA ALA A 37 -13.62 3.80 8.28
C ALA A 37 -12.47 4.33 7.42
N VAL A 38 -12.15 3.62 6.33
CA VAL A 38 -11.14 4.06 5.37
C VAL A 38 -11.52 5.40 4.76
N ALA A 39 -12.76 5.55 4.30
CA ALA A 39 -13.23 6.79 3.67
C ALA A 39 -13.14 7.97 4.64
N SER A 40 -13.46 7.75 5.91
CA SER A 40 -13.42 8.81 6.93
C SER A 40 -11.99 9.29 7.21
N ALA A 41 -11.00 8.42 7.06
CA ALA A 41 -9.60 8.74 7.34
C ALA A 41 -8.83 9.17 6.08
N THR A 42 -9.40 9.05 4.89
CA THR A 42 -8.69 9.32 3.63
C THR A 42 -8.43 10.81 3.44
N LEU A 43 -7.16 11.15 3.21
CA LEU A 43 -6.73 12.52 2.90
C LEU A 43 -6.44 12.69 1.41
N ALA A 44 -5.97 11.64 0.75
CA ALA A 44 -5.66 11.64 -0.68
C ALA A 44 -5.77 10.22 -1.21
N SER A 45 -6.12 10.08 -2.49
CA SER A 45 -6.32 8.79 -3.11
C SER A 45 -5.72 8.79 -4.52
N ALA A 46 -4.94 7.77 -4.84
CA ALA A 46 -4.35 7.56 -6.16
C ALA A 46 -4.87 6.25 -6.74
N THR A 47 -5.15 6.25 -8.04
CA THR A 47 -5.51 5.02 -8.75
C THR A 47 -4.24 4.25 -9.07
N THR A 48 -4.23 2.95 -8.74
CA THR A 48 -3.12 2.06 -9.06
C THR A 48 -3.53 1.07 -10.13
N ALA A 49 -2.57 0.73 -11.00
CA ALA A 49 -2.76 -0.27 -12.06
C ALA A 49 -1.80 -1.43 -11.81
N SER A 50 -2.00 -2.54 -12.51
CA SER A 50 -1.13 -3.71 -12.35
C SER A 50 0.34 -3.38 -12.64
N ALA A 51 0.61 -2.44 -13.56
CA ALA A 51 1.96 -2.02 -13.90
C ALA A 51 2.67 -1.26 -12.77
N ASP A 52 1.93 -0.77 -11.77
CA ASP A 52 2.51 -0.08 -10.62
C ASP A 52 3.16 -1.05 -9.61
N TYR A 53 2.91 -2.35 -9.75
CA TYR A 53 3.42 -3.37 -8.84
C TYR A 53 4.52 -4.17 -9.50
N THR A 54 5.73 -4.12 -8.93
CA THR A 54 6.90 -4.86 -9.45
C THR A 54 7.42 -5.82 -8.38
N LYS A 55 7.44 -7.11 -8.71
CA LYS A 55 7.94 -8.15 -7.80
C LYS A 55 9.44 -8.34 -7.98
N ALA A 56 10.14 -8.60 -6.88
CA ALA A 56 11.59 -8.84 -6.88
C ALA A 56 11.99 -9.62 -5.63
N ASN A 57 13.27 -9.98 -5.54
CA ASN A 57 13.82 -10.55 -4.32
C ASN A 57 13.80 -9.49 -3.20
N GLY A 58 13.55 -9.94 -1.97
CA GLY A 58 13.65 -9.07 -0.81
C GLY A 58 15.07 -8.54 -0.59
N ASP A 59 15.20 -7.51 0.19
CA ASP A 59 16.48 -6.83 0.40
C ASP A 59 17.50 -7.73 1.12
N THR A 60 17.04 -8.53 2.05
CA THR A 60 17.87 -9.49 2.78
C THR A 60 17.56 -10.91 2.34
N ASN A 61 16.29 -11.30 2.35
CA ASN A 61 15.81 -12.59 1.88
C ASN A 61 14.34 -12.46 1.52
N GLY A 62 13.71 -13.55 1.05
CA GLY A 62 12.31 -13.55 0.70
C GLY A 62 11.99 -12.80 -0.59
N ARG A 63 10.79 -12.28 -0.65
CA ARG A 63 10.29 -11.57 -1.84
C ARG A 63 9.73 -10.23 -1.45
N LYS A 64 9.70 -9.29 -2.40
CA LYS A 64 9.04 -8.00 -2.20
C LYS A 64 8.24 -7.61 -3.45
N VAL A 65 7.27 -6.73 -3.22
CA VAL A 65 6.61 -6.00 -4.29
C VAL A 65 6.85 -4.51 -4.05
N THR A 66 7.29 -3.81 -5.09
CA THR A 66 7.47 -2.35 -5.05
C THR A 66 6.26 -1.70 -5.69
N ILE A 67 5.67 -0.75 -4.99
CA ILE A 67 4.55 0.06 -5.49
C ILE A 67 5.16 1.35 -6.04
N ALA A 68 4.85 1.65 -7.31
CA ALA A 68 5.42 2.82 -8.00
C ALA A 68 5.00 4.13 -7.35
N SER A 69 5.82 5.16 -7.50
CA SER A 69 5.52 6.49 -6.99
C SER A 69 4.35 7.11 -7.75
N HIS A 70 3.58 7.95 -7.06
CA HIS A 70 2.50 8.74 -7.64
C HIS A 70 2.71 10.20 -7.26
N SER A 71 2.91 11.06 -8.24
CA SER A 71 3.07 12.49 -8.02
C SER A 71 1.79 13.23 -8.37
N GLY A 72 1.60 14.40 -7.74
CA GLY A 72 0.46 15.24 -8.04
C GLY A 72 -0.89 14.68 -7.60
N THR A 73 -0.91 13.82 -6.58
CA THR A 73 -2.15 13.25 -6.05
C THR A 73 -2.94 14.33 -5.31
N ALA A 74 -4.20 14.55 -5.71
CA ALA A 74 -5.02 15.61 -5.10
C ALA A 74 -5.33 15.31 -3.63
N ILE A 75 -5.16 16.31 -2.78
CA ILE A 75 -5.55 16.25 -1.37
C ILE A 75 -7.04 16.58 -1.31
N THR A 76 -7.84 15.62 -0.83
CA THR A 76 -9.30 15.77 -0.75
C THR A 76 -9.78 16.17 0.63
N ALA A 77 -8.95 16.02 1.65
CA ALA A 77 -9.26 16.45 3.02
C ALA A 77 -7.97 16.84 3.72
N SER A 78 -8.04 17.83 4.61
CA SER A 78 -6.87 18.25 5.37
C SER A 78 -6.71 17.40 6.62
N GLY A 79 -5.46 17.25 7.06
CA GLY A 79 -5.13 16.48 8.26
C GLY A 79 -3.67 16.08 8.26
N SER A 80 -3.25 15.32 9.27
CA SER A 80 -1.90 14.77 9.34
C SER A 80 -1.89 13.36 8.76
N ALA A 81 -1.10 13.15 7.71
CA ALA A 81 -0.91 11.83 7.13
C ALA A 81 -0.05 10.98 8.05
N THR A 82 -0.55 9.82 8.47
CA THR A 82 0.16 8.90 9.36
C THR A 82 0.24 7.49 8.80
N HIS A 83 -0.60 7.14 7.86
CA HIS A 83 -0.69 5.78 7.28
C HIS A 83 -0.89 5.86 5.78
N ILE A 84 -0.49 4.77 5.12
CA ILE A 84 -0.75 4.55 3.70
C ILE A 84 -1.37 3.16 3.56
N ALA A 85 -2.33 3.00 2.66
CA ALA A 85 -3.03 1.75 2.49
C ALA A 85 -3.30 1.45 1.03
N LEU A 86 -3.36 0.16 0.72
CA LEU A 86 -3.81 -0.35 -0.57
C LEU A 86 -5.21 -0.92 -0.37
N LEU A 87 -6.15 -0.48 -1.19
CA LEU A 87 -7.55 -0.82 -1.05
C LEU A 87 -7.98 -1.83 -2.10
N ASN A 88 -8.89 -2.73 -1.72
CA ASN A 88 -9.55 -3.60 -2.69
C ASN A 88 -10.68 -2.85 -3.41
N THR A 89 -11.40 -3.56 -4.29
CA THR A 89 -12.44 -2.96 -5.12
C THR A 89 -13.63 -2.43 -4.33
N ASN A 90 -13.86 -2.91 -3.11
CA ASN A 90 -14.96 -2.42 -2.27
C ASN A 90 -14.53 -1.28 -1.33
N GLY A 91 -13.26 -0.84 -1.39
CA GLY A 91 -12.77 0.27 -0.59
C GLY A 91 -12.23 -0.09 0.77
N SER A 92 -12.19 -1.37 1.15
CA SER A 92 -11.55 -1.78 2.39
C SER A 92 -10.06 -2.05 2.18
N ALA A 93 -9.27 -1.93 3.24
CA ALA A 93 -7.83 -2.07 3.13
C ALA A 93 -7.40 -3.53 2.98
N LEU A 94 -6.57 -3.79 1.98
CA LEU A 94 -5.85 -5.06 1.84
C LEU A 94 -4.53 -5.03 2.59
N TYR A 95 -3.87 -3.88 2.61
CA TYR A 95 -2.60 -3.69 3.31
C TYR A 95 -2.53 -2.26 3.80
N GLN A 96 -2.02 -2.08 5.00
CA GLN A 96 -1.84 -0.76 5.61
C GLN A 96 -0.53 -0.74 6.37
N THR A 97 0.16 0.38 6.29
CA THR A 97 1.39 0.59 7.06
C THR A 97 1.48 2.05 7.49
N THR A 98 2.33 2.31 8.45
CA THR A 98 2.62 3.68 8.87
C THR A 98 3.54 4.37 7.87
N CYS A 99 3.44 5.68 7.79
CA CYS A 99 4.38 6.52 7.04
C CYS A 99 4.88 7.64 7.95
N THR A 100 5.91 8.35 7.49
CA THR A 100 6.37 9.54 8.21
C THR A 100 5.23 10.56 8.26
N GLU A 101 4.91 11.05 9.45
CA GLU A 101 3.83 12.01 9.64
C GLU A 101 4.09 13.28 8.84
N GLN A 102 3.08 13.72 8.12
CA GLN A 102 3.16 14.95 7.33
C GLN A 102 1.80 15.63 7.31
N ALA A 103 1.79 16.93 7.60
CA ALA A 103 0.56 17.73 7.53
C ALA A 103 0.20 17.98 6.07
N LEU A 104 -1.05 17.68 5.72
CA LEU A 104 -1.62 17.94 4.40
C LEU A 104 -2.74 18.94 4.56
N THR A 105 -2.75 19.98 3.72
CA THR A 105 -3.78 21.04 3.82
C THR A 105 -4.62 21.12 2.54
N SER A 106 -3.98 21.43 1.40
CA SER A 106 -4.67 21.53 0.12
C SER A 106 -3.65 21.38 -1.00
N GLY A 107 -4.12 21.24 -2.22
CA GLY A 107 -3.27 21.06 -3.38
C GLY A 107 -3.00 19.59 -3.66
N THR A 108 -1.73 19.24 -3.81
CA THR A 108 -1.34 17.87 -4.15
C THR A 108 -0.27 17.34 -3.20
N VAL A 109 -0.15 16.02 -3.15
CA VAL A 109 0.91 15.33 -2.43
C VAL A 109 1.58 14.33 -3.36
N ASP A 110 2.89 14.19 -3.21
CA ASP A 110 3.67 13.17 -3.94
C ASP A 110 3.90 11.99 -3.01
N ILE A 111 3.54 10.80 -3.50
CA ILE A 111 3.74 9.56 -2.76
C ILE A 111 4.95 8.87 -3.39
N PRO A 112 6.07 8.72 -2.65
CA PRO A 112 7.25 8.04 -3.21
C PRO A 112 6.98 6.56 -3.40
N ALA A 113 7.81 5.90 -4.20
CA ALA A 113 7.77 4.44 -4.32
C ALA A 113 8.08 3.81 -2.97
N TRP A 114 7.40 2.71 -2.66
CA TRP A 114 7.59 1.98 -1.41
C TRP A 114 7.39 0.49 -1.66
N ASP A 115 7.77 -0.34 -0.71
CA ASP A 115 7.68 -1.78 -0.93
C ASP A 115 7.10 -2.51 0.28
N ILE A 116 6.61 -3.72 -0.01
CA ILE A 116 6.12 -4.68 0.98
C ILE A 116 6.98 -5.91 0.82
N GLU A 117 7.56 -6.40 1.91
CA GLU A 117 8.43 -7.57 1.88
C GLU A 117 7.84 -8.71 2.70
N ILE A 118 8.02 -9.94 2.18
CA ILE A 118 7.73 -11.17 2.90
C ILE A 118 9.06 -11.88 3.07
N ALA A 119 9.51 -12.00 4.32
CA ALA A 119 10.79 -12.66 4.62
C ALA A 119 10.68 -14.18 4.47
N ASP A 120 11.81 -14.82 4.19
CA ASP A 120 11.87 -16.27 4.17
C ASP A 120 11.55 -16.83 5.55
N VAL A 121 10.94 -18.00 5.56
CA VAL A 121 10.68 -18.74 6.81
C VAL A 121 12.01 -19.27 7.37
N THR A 122 12.09 -19.34 8.68
CA THR A 122 13.28 -19.83 9.40
C THR A 122 12.99 -21.06 10.25
#